data_759e5a5af085d28a669cc4a585a4b89d
#
_entry.id   759e5a5af085d28a669cc4a585a4b89d
#
_cell.length_a   1.000
_cell.length_b   1.000
_cell.length_c   1.000
_cell.angle_alpha   90.00
_cell.angle_beta   90.00
_cell.angle_gamma   90.00
#
_symmetry.space_group_name_H-M   'P 1'
#
loop_
_entity.id
_entity.type
_entity.pdbx_description
1 polymer ?
#
loop_
_entity_poly.entity_id
_entity_poly.type
_entity_poly.pdbx_seq_one_letter_code
_entity_poly.pdbx_strand_id
1 'polypeptide(L)'
;MKEPLVTKRDIARELARKYSTMTHEELDILESVLVPMKFAKGQMILTKGEICRHIYYIDRGLVRQFYTKHNKVVTEHLAEDHTVFMCIESLFREEPTNLEVEAIEPTMVYALPKAELERVALHNVNIQILYRKILEE
;
A
#
# COMPACT_ATOMS: atom_id res chain seq x y z
N MET A 1 -8.96 -15.57 22.79
CA MET A 1 -8.55 -16.39 21.65
C MET A 1 -7.65 -15.58 20.74
N LYS A 2 -6.51 -16.13 20.38
CA LYS A 2 -5.60 -15.42 19.50
C LYS A 2 -6.12 -15.49 18.07
N GLU A 3 -6.10 -14.35 17.37
CA GLU A 3 -6.36 -14.34 15.94
C GLU A 3 -5.25 -15.12 15.22
N PRO A 4 -5.57 -15.82 14.13
CA PRO A 4 -4.55 -16.48 13.32
C PRO A 4 -3.55 -15.45 12.81
N LEU A 5 -2.26 -15.84 12.80
CA LEU A 5 -1.25 -14.99 12.21
C LEU A 5 -1.47 -14.91 10.69
N VAL A 6 -1.57 -13.68 10.19
CA VAL A 6 -1.66 -13.44 8.76
C VAL A 6 -0.25 -13.53 8.18
N THR A 7 -0.10 -14.29 7.12
CA THR A 7 1.17 -14.47 6.43
C THR A 7 1.23 -13.62 5.17
N LYS A 8 2.43 -13.39 4.64
CA LYS A 8 2.59 -12.73 3.34
C LYS A 8 1.84 -13.48 2.24
N ARG A 9 1.79 -14.81 2.34
CA ARG A 9 1.05 -15.63 1.36
C ARG A 9 -0.44 -15.35 1.41
N ASP A 10 -0.99 -15.18 2.61
CA ASP A 10 -2.39 -14.81 2.76
C ASP A 10 -2.69 -13.47 2.11
N ILE A 11 -1.80 -12.50 2.27
CA ILE A 11 -1.95 -11.18 1.65
C ILE A 11 -1.83 -11.27 0.13
N ALA A 12 -0.86 -12.04 -0.37
CA ALA A 12 -0.71 -12.24 -1.81
C ALA A 12 -1.97 -12.85 -2.42
N ARG A 13 -2.58 -13.83 -1.75
CA ARG A 13 -3.84 -14.44 -2.18
C ARG A 13 -5.00 -13.45 -2.18
N GLU A 14 -5.09 -12.61 -1.15
CA GLU A 14 -6.13 -11.58 -1.07
C GLU A 14 -6.00 -10.57 -2.21
N LEU A 15 -4.79 -10.11 -2.49
CA LEU A 15 -4.54 -9.20 -3.60
C LEU A 15 -4.88 -9.85 -4.93
N ALA A 16 -4.50 -11.11 -5.12
CA ALA A 16 -4.82 -11.86 -6.34
C ALA A 16 -6.32 -12.01 -6.50
N ARG A 17 -7.02 -12.39 -5.43
CA ARG A 17 -8.49 -12.53 -5.45
C ARG A 17 -9.17 -11.21 -5.83
N LYS A 18 -8.66 -10.11 -5.33
CA LYS A 18 -9.24 -8.79 -5.55
C LYS A 18 -8.96 -8.24 -6.95
N TYR A 19 -7.78 -8.48 -7.48
CA TYR A 19 -7.32 -7.81 -8.70
C TYR A 19 -7.03 -8.71 -9.90
N SER A 20 -6.50 -9.91 -9.70
CA SER A 20 -6.12 -10.76 -10.83
C SER A 20 -5.85 -12.20 -10.40
N THR A 21 -6.40 -13.16 -11.13
CA THR A 21 -6.10 -14.57 -10.91
C THR A 21 -4.62 -14.85 -11.16
N MET A 22 -3.97 -15.58 -10.25
CA MET A 22 -2.54 -15.88 -10.34
C MET A 22 -2.25 -17.36 -10.16
N THR A 23 -1.18 -17.82 -10.83
CA THR A 23 -0.61 -19.15 -10.62
C THR A 23 0.15 -19.18 -9.29
N HIS A 24 0.51 -20.38 -8.83
CA HIS A 24 1.34 -20.52 -7.64
C HIS A 24 2.68 -19.80 -7.77
N GLU A 25 3.30 -19.87 -8.95
CA GLU A 25 4.56 -19.19 -9.21
C GLU A 25 4.41 -17.67 -9.11
N GLU A 26 3.34 -17.14 -9.66
CA GLU A 26 3.05 -15.70 -9.58
C GLU A 26 2.75 -15.26 -8.15
N LEU A 27 2.07 -16.09 -7.37
CA LEU A 27 1.84 -15.83 -5.95
C LEU A 27 3.16 -15.82 -5.16
N ASP A 28 4.08 -16.74 -5.47
CA ASP A 28 5.41 -16.75 -4.85
C ASP A 28 6.17 -15.47 -5.14
N ILE A 29 6.09 -14.99 -6.38
CA ILE A 29 6.77 -13.77 -6.81
C ILE A 29 6.15 -12.54 -6.09
N LEU A 30 4.83 -12.45 -6.06
CA LEU A 30 4.14 -11.35 -5.39
C LEU A 30 4.46 -11.33 -3.90
N GLU A 31 4.41 -12.50 -3.26
CA GLU A 31 4.77 -12.64 -1.85
C GLU A 31 6.20 -12.13 -1.58
N SER A 32 7.13 -12.44 -2.48
CA SER A 32 8.54 -12.06 -2.31
C SER A 32 8.78 -10.56 -2.29
N VAL A 33 7.89 -9.77 -2.89
CA VAL A 33 8.05 -8.30 -2.92
C VAL A 33 7.23 -7.58 -1.85
N LEU A 34 6.39 -8.29 -1.09
CA LEU A 34 5.64 -7.70 0.00
C LEU A 34 6.53 -7.41 1.20
N VAL A 35 6.41 -6.22 1.75
CA VAL A 35 7.17 -5.79 2.93
C VAL A 35 6.20 -5.45 4.07
N PRO A 36 6.19 -6.23 5.17
CA PRO A 36 5.31 -5.91 6.29
C PRO A 36 5.85 -4.72 7.07
N MET A 37 4.97 -3.81 7.45
CA MET A 37 5.29 -2.64 8.25
C MET A 37 4.22 -2.41 9.30
N LYS A 38 4.64 -2.06 10.52
CA LYS A 38 3.74 -1.73 11.63
C LYS A 38 3.90 -0.26 11.99
N PHE A 39 2.78 0.38 12.24
CA PHE A 39 2.76 1.79 12.67
C PHE A 39 1.94 1.92 13.95
N ALA A 40 2.48 2.63 14.92
CA ALA A 40 1.76 2.96 16.14
C ALA A 40 0.73 4.06 15.85
N LYS A 41 -0.27 4.18 16.72
CA LYS A 41 -1.22 5.28 16.65
C LYS A 41 -0.49 6.63 16.65
N GLY A 42 -0.82 7.48 15.68
CA GLY A 42 -0.21 8.80 15.52
C GLY A 42 1.10 8.81 14.76
N GLN A 43 1.62 7.63 14.39
CA GLN A 43 2.87 7.57 13.66
C GLN A 43 2.66 7.99 12.20
N MET A 44 3.60 8.76 11.67
CA MET A 44 3.58 9.17 10.27
C MET A 44 4.13 8.07 9.39
N ILE A 45 3.37 7.73 8.36
CA ILE A 45 3.78 6.76 7.34
C ILE A 45 4.54 7.49 6.22
N LEU A 46 4.09 8.71 5.91
CA LEU A 46 4.72 9.56 4.91
C LEU A 46 4.57 11.01 5.36
N THR A 47 5.64 11.78 5.32
CA THR A 47 5.61 13.19 5.67
C THR A 47 5.79 14.08 4.44
N LYS A 48 5.27 15.31 4.53
CA LYS A 48 5.41 16.30 3.47
C LYS A 48 6.88 16.46 3.09
N GLY A 49 7.16 16.45 1.81
CA GLY A 49 8.51 16.58 1.27
C GLY A 49 9.20 15.25 0.97
N GLU A 50 8.68 14.14 1.47
CA GLU A 50 9.17 12.82 1.11
C GLU A 50 8.61 12.38 -0.24
N ILE A 51 9.29 11.44 -0.88
CA ILE A 51 8.81 10.82 -2.11
C ILE A 51 8.10 9.51 -1.75
N CYS A 52 6.86 9.34 -2.22
CA CYS A 52 6.12 8.09 -2.03
C CYS A 52 6.71 7.01 -2.94
N ARG A 53 7.18 5.92 -2.36
CA ARG A 53 7.84 4.83 -3.09
C ARG A 53 7.13 3.50 -2.98
N HIS A 54 5.97 3.48 -2.33
CA HIS A 54 5.25 2.25 -2.02
C HIS A 54 3.77 2.38 -2.29
N ILE A 55 3.17 1.25 -2.68
CA ILE A 55 1.74 1.02 -2.60
C ILE A 55 1.52 0.25 -1.31
N TYR A 56 0.51 0.61 -0.52
CA TYR A 56 0.27 0.00 0.77
C TYR A 56 -1.07 -0.73 0.79
N TYR A 57 -1.06 -1.96 1.27
CA TYR A 57 -2.27 -2.71 1.58
C TYR A 57 -2.44 -2.76 3.10
N ILE A 58 -3.59 -2.32 3.60
CA ILE A 58 -3.87 -2.32 5.02
C ILE A 58 -4.48 -3.67 5.41
N ASP A 59 -3.75 -4.44 6.23
CA ASP A 59 -4.30 -5.65 6.83
C ASP A 59 -5.26 -5.28 7.96
N ARG A 60 -4.83 -4.40 8.86
CA ARG A 60 -5.65 -3.89 9.96
C ARG A 60 -5.22 -2.48 10.29
N GLY A 61 -6.19 -1.61 10.51
CA GLY A 61 -5.93 -0.25 10.98
C GLY A 61 -6.73 0.81 10.28
N LEU A 62 -6.32 2.04 10.50
CA LEU A 62 -6.96 3.21 9.91
C LEU A 62 -5.89 4.26 9.66
N VAL A 63 -5.88 4.77 8.44
CA VAL A 63 -4.87 5.72 7.95
C VAL A 63 -5.59 6.90 7.33
N ARG A 64 -5.06 8.11 7.54
CA ARG A 64 -5.58 9.29 6.85
C ARG A 64 -4.49 9.93 5.99
N GLN A 65 -4.90 10.38 4.82
CA GLN A 65 -4.12 11.27 3.97
C GLN A 65 -4.65 12.68 4.15
N PHE A 66 -3.76 13.62 4.42
CA PHE A 66 -4.17 14.99 4.68
C PHE A 66 -3.10 15.97 4.21
N TYR A 67 -3.50 17.23 4.13
CA TYR A 67 -2.57 18.34 3.89
C TYR A 67 -2.96 19.50 4.81
N THR A 68 -2.03 20.41 4.99
CA THR A 68 -2.26 21.62 5.79
C THR A 68 -2.34 22.81 4.85
N LYS A 69 -3.43 23.59 4.96
CA LYS A 69 -3.63 24.80 4.18
C LYS A 69 -4.15 25.90 5.10
N HIS A 70 -3.45 27.05 5.11
CA HIS A 70 -3.78 28.18 5.99
C HIS A 70 -3.92 27.77 7.45
N ASN A 71 -2.96 26.96 7.93
CA ASN A 71 -2.91 26.44 9.29
C ASN A 71 -4.06 25.48 9.65
N LYS A 72 -4.81 25.00 8.66
CA LYS A 72 -5.89 24.03 8.86
C LYS A 72 -5.52 22.69 8.23
N VAL A 73 -5.76 21.62 8.98
CA VAL A 73 -5.60 20.26 8.46
C VAL A 73 -6.82 19.90 7.65
N VAL A 74 -6.60 19.48 6.40
CA VAL A 74 -7.66 19.03 5.51
C VAL A 74 -7.45 17.56 5.21
N THR A 75 -8.34 16.71 5.70
CA THR A 75 -8.31 15.28 5.42
C THR A 75 -8.87 15.04 4.03
N GLU A 76 -8.05 14.46 3.14
CA GLU A 76 -8.44 14.17 1.78
C GLU A 76 -8.98 12.76 1.61
N HIS A 77 -8.42 11.80 2.36
CA HIS A 77 -8.79 10.40 2.23
C HIS A 77 -8.56 9.64 3.53
N LEU A 78 -9.46 8.70 3.82
CA LEU A 78 -9.34 7.73 4.90
C LEU A 78 -9.27 6.34 4.29
N ALA A 79 -8.33 5.52 4.74
CA ALA A 79 -8.17 4.14 4.29
C ALA A 79 -8.23 3.21 5.50
N GLU A 80 -8.98 2.13 5.36
CA GLU A 80 -9.25 1.17 6.44
C GLU A 80 -8.85 -0.25 6.05
N ASP A 81 -9.18 -1.20 6.91
CA ASP A 81 -8.86 -2.62 6.70
C ASP A 81 -9.17 -3.08 5.28
N HIS A 82 -8.25 -3.85 4.73
CA HIS A 82 -8.37 -4.49 3.42
C HIS A 82 -8.46 -3.55 2.23
N THR A 83 -7.98 -2.31 2.39
CA THR A 83 -7.92 -1.35 1.30
C THR A 83 -6.48 -1.03 0.93
N VAL A 84 -6.31 -0.55 -0.29
CA VAL A 84 -5.01 -0.13 -0.83
C VAL A 84 -4.96 1.40 -0.82
N PHE A 85 -3.83 1.96 -0.44
CA PHE A 85 -3.62 3.41 -0.53
C PHE A 85 -2.22 3.74 -1.03
N MET A 86 -2.08 4.94 -1.58
CA MET A 86 -0.80 5.49 -2.04
C MET A 86 -0.96 6.98 -2.30
N CYS A 87 0.16 7.72 -2.29
CA CYS A 87 0.17 9.10 -2.77
C CYS A 87 0.55 9.04 -4.26
N ILE A 88 -0.45 8.94 -5.10
CA ILE A 88 -0.29 8.54 -6.50
C ILE A 88 0.58 9.50 -7.33
N GLU A 89 0.42 10.81 -7.15
CA GLU A 89 1.23 11.78 -7.90
C GLU A 89 2.70 11.67 -7.56
N SER A 90 3.03 11.63 -6.25
CA SER A 90 4.40 11.48 -5.80
C SER A 90 5.00 10.15 -6.25
N LEU A 91 4.20 9.08 -6.21
CA LEU A 91 4.63 7.75 -6.60
C LEU A 91 5.05 7.70 -8.07
N PHE A 92 4.28 8.31 -8.96
CA PHE A 92 4.55 8.25 -10.41
C PHE A 92 5.51 9.30 -10.89
N ARG A 93 5.43 10.52 -10.37
CA ARG A 93 6.33 11.60 -10.80
C ARG A 93 7.68 11.55 -10.11
N GLU A 94 7.80 10.73 -9.05
CA GLU A 94 8.99 10.67 -8.21
C GLU A 94 9.37 12.05 -7.65
N GLU A 95 8.34 12.79 -7.27
CA GLU A 95 8.46 14.14 -6.71
C GLU A 95 8.02 14.16 -5.25
N PRO A 96 8.54 15.10 -4.45
CA PRO A 96 8.11 15.26 -3.06
C PRO A 96 6.61 15.44 -2.95
N THR A 97 6.00 14.75 -1.98
CA THR A 97 4.56 14.84 -1.76
C THR A 97 4.19 16.09 -0.97
N ASN A 98 3.00 16.64 -1.28
CA ASN A 98 2.37 17.67 -0.46
C ASN A 98 1.39 17.06 0.54
N LEU A 99 1.11 15.76 0.40
CA LEU A 99 0.24 15.03 1.32
C LEU A 99 1.06 14.39 2.44
N GLU A 100 0.43 14.29 3.59
CA GLU A 100 0.97 13.53 4.72
C GLU A 100 0.07 12.33 4.98
N VAL A 101 0.64 11.26 5.50
CA VAL A 101 -0.09 10.02 5.79
C VAL A 101 0.20 9.61 7.21
N GLU A 102 -0.85 9.51 8.02
CA GLU A 102 -0.77 9.23 9.45
C GLU A 102 -1.62 8.01 9.80
N ALA A 103 -1.07 7.13 10.65
CA ALA A 103 -1.84 6.05 11.26
C ALA A 103 -2.70 6.63 12.39
N ILE A 104 -4.03 6.59 12.24
CA ILE A 104 -4.96 7.11 13.24
C ILE A 104 -5.10 6.15 14.41
N GLU A 105 -4.92 4.86 14.15
CA GLU A 105 -4.88 3.81 15.17
C GLU A 105 -3.74 2.85 14.83
N PRO A 106 -3.39 1.91 15.72
CA PRO A 106 -2.34 0.94 15.40
C PRO A 106 -2.63 0.23 14.08
N THR A 107 -1.67 0.25 13.16
CA THR A 107 -1.90 -0.17 11.78
C THR A 107 -0.83 -1.15 11.34
N MET A 108 -1.26 -2.22 10.69
CA MET A 108 -0.39 -3.20 10.04
C MET A 108 -0.64 -3.13 8.54
N VAL A 109 0.42 -2.86 7.78
CA VAL A 109 0.35 -2.80 6.31
C VAL A 109 1.33 -3.77 5.68
N TYR A 110 1.04 -4.13 4.44
CA TYR A 110 1.98 -4.82 3.56
C TYR A 110 2.26 -3.90 2.40
N ALA A 111 3.51 -3.45 2.31
CA ALA A 111 3.92 -2.49 1.30
C ALA A 111 4.44 -3.21 0.06
N LEU A 112 4.15 -2.63 -1.10
CA LEU A 112 4.69 -3.06 -2.38
C LEU A 112 5.59 -1.93 -2.88
N PRO A 113 6.93 -2.10 -2.81
CA PRO A 113 7.83 -1.10 -3.39
C PRO A 113 7.58 -0.99 -4.88
N LYS A 114 7.34 0.22 -5.37
CA LYS A 114 7.02 0.44 -6.80
C LYS A 114 8.08 -0.16 -7.72
N ALA A 115 9.35 0.08 -7.42
CA ALA A 115 10.46 -0.41 -8.25
C ALA A 115 10.47 -1.94 -8.33
N GLU A 116 10.24 -2.63 -7.20
CA GLU A 116 10.22 -4.09 -7.16
C GLU A 116 8.98 -4.64 -7.86
N LEU A 117 7.83 -4.00 -7.67
CA LEU A 117 6.60 -4.41 -8.32
C LEU A 117 6.72 -4.28 -9.85
N GLU A 118 7.28 -3.16 -10.31
CA GLU A 118 7.51 -2.96 -11.74
C GLU A 118 8.49 -3.98 -12.32
N ARG A 119 9.54 -4.31 -11.57
CA ARG A 119 10.51 -5.31 -11.98
C ARG A 119 9.87 -6.68 -12.22
N VAL A 120 9.07 -7.15 -11.28
CA VAL A 120 8.43 -8.47 -11.42
C VAL A 120 7.27 -8.45 -12.40
N ALA A 121 6.61 -7.30 -12.58
CA ALA A 121 5.52 -7.16 -13.54
C ALA A 121 6.00 -7.30 -15.00
N LEU A 122 7.27 -6.98 -15.28
CA LEU A 122 7.82 -7.06 -16.63
C LEU A 122 7.68 -8.46 -17.26
N HIS A 123 7.75 -9.51 -16.43
CA HIS A 123 7.74 -10.89 -16.91
C HIS A 123 6.54 -11.70 -16.42
N ASN A 124 5.57 -11.06 -15.79
CA ASN A 124 4.42 -11.74 -15.19
C ASN A 124 3.14 -10.98 -15.51
N VAL A 125 2.41 -11.44 -16.51
CA VAL A 125 1.23 -10.74 -17.05
C VAL A 125 0.16 -10.50 -15.99
N ASN A 126 -0.08 -11.44 -15.08
CA ASN A 126 -1.10 -11.28 -14.07
C ASN A 126 -0.67 -10.28 -12.97
N ILE A 127 0.61 -10.11 -12.75
CA ILE A 127 1.13 -9.07 -11.86
C ILE A 127 0.99 -7.71 -12.53
N GLN A 128 1.20 -7.61 -13.85
CA GLN A 128 0.91 -6.38 -14.61
C GLN A 128 -0.55 -5.99 -14.48
N ILE A 129 -1.46 -6.96 -14.59
CA ILE A 129 -2.90 -6.72 -14.48
C ILE A 129 -3.23 -6.22 -13.07
N LEU A 130 -2.69 -6.86 -12.04
CA LEU A 130 -2.87 -6.43 -10.66
C LEU A 130 -2.40 -4.98 -10.47
N TYR A 131 -1.21 -4.66 -10.92
CA TYR A 131 -0.62 -3.32 -10.80
C TYR A 131 -1.52 -2.29 -11.49
N ARG A 132 -1.91 -2.55 -12.73
CA ARG A 132 -2.79 -1.66 -13.48
C ARG A 132 -4.13 -1.44 -12.76
N LYS A 133 -4.76 -2.51 -12.27
CA LYS A 133 -6.06 -2.40 -11.60
C LYS A 133 -5.98 -1.65 -10.28
N ILE A 134 -4.91 -1.81 -9.53
CA ILE A 134 -4.67 -1.02 -8.32
C ILE A 134 -4.67 0.47 -8.66
N LEU A 135 -4.01 0.84 -9.75
CA LEU A 135 -3.88 2.23 -10.16
C LEU A 135 -5.17 2.84 -10.72
N GLU A 136 -6.08 2.00 -11.18
CA GLU A 136 -7.38 2.43 -11.72
C GLU A 136 -8.44 2.66 -10.66
N GLU A 137 -8.17 2.31 -9.41
CA GLU A 137 -9.13 2.52 -8.31
C GLU A 137 -9.37 3.99 -8.00
#